data_9b4de2ff275d86d92765439186bf1d8b
#
_entry.id   9b4de2ff275d86d92765439186bf1d8b
#
_cell.length_a   1.000
_cell.length_b   1.000
_cell.length_c   1.000
_cell.angle_alpha   90.00
_cell.angle_beta   90.00
_cell.angle_gamma   90.00
#
_symmetry.space_group_name_H-M   'P 1'
#
loop_
_entity.id
_entity.type
_entity.pdbx_description
1 polymer ?
#
loop_
_entity_poly.entity_id
_entity_poly.type
_entity_poly.pdbx_seq_one_letter_code
_entity_poly.pdbx_strand_id
1 'polypeptide(L)'
;MNKFSEFINELMTFSDIRPVIHLSSAKGYRARAEFGWNKGLYTMMADGKKIFMDRSSIPHSSIQEMMPKLLASLNNSEVLTKKLFQINFRTSGTIVLVTLIYHCPLNFRNNCTGYIDLSLPFARRLESRNYQN
;
A
#
# COMPACT_ATOMS: atom_id res chain seq x y z
N MET A 1 -17.04 -24.04 -8.88
CA MET A 1 -18.13 -23.56 -7.99
C MET A 1 -17.86 -22.09 -7.63
N ASN A 2 -18.85 -21.24 -7.80
CA ASN A 2 -18.70 -19.83 -7.42
C ASN A 2 -18.63 -19.73 -5.88
N LYS A 3 -17.62 -19.07 -5.31
CA LYS A 3 -17.44 -18.89 -3.86
C LYS A 3 -18.63 -18.25 -3.13
N PHE A 4 -19.53 -17.64 -3.87
CA PHE A 4 -20.75 -17.05 -3.33
C PHE A 4 -21.97 -17.98 -3.33
N SER A 5 -21.87 -19.17 -3.92
CA SER A 5 -23.00 -20.10 -4.02
C SER A 5 -23.48 -20.58 -2.65
N GLU A 6 -22.55 -20.92 -1.77
CA GLU A 6 -22.87 -21.32 -0.39
C GLU A 6 -23.50 -20.17 0.39
N PHE A 7 -22.93 -18.97 0.28
CA PHE A 7 -23.48 -17.77 0.91
C PHE A 7 -24.91 -17.45 0.42
N ILE A 8 -25.16 -17.54 -0.89
CA ILE A 8 -26.49 -17.32 -1.45
C ILE A 8 -27.47 -18.36 -0.92
N ASN A 9 -27.08 -19.64 -0.91
CA ASN A 9 -27.93 -20.72 -0.40
C ASN A 9 -28.27 -20.51 1.07
N GLU A 10 -27.32 -20.14 1.89
CA GLU A 10 -27.54 -19.82 3.31
C GLU A 10 -28.48 -18.62 3.49
N LEU A 11 -28.28 -17.54 2.74
CA LEU A 11 -29.16 -16.37 2.76
C LEU A 11 -30.60 -16.71 2.36
N MET A 12 -30.79 -17.56 1.38
CA MET A 12 -32.11 -17.99 0.92
C MET A 12 -32.87 -18.85 1.95
N THR A 13 -32.20 -19.32 3.01
CA THR A 13 -32.91 -19.98 4.14
C THR A 13 -33.63 -18.97 5.04
N PHE A 14 -33.20 -17.68 5.01
CA PHE A 14 -33.74 -16.61 5.86
C PHE A 14 -34.59 -15.60 5.09
N SER A 15 -34.53 -15.58 3.77
CA SER A 15 -35.18 -14.56 2.95
C SER A 15 -35.58 -15.12 1.59
N ASP A 16 -36.75 -14.76 1.12
CA ASP A 16 -37.23 -15.09 -0.25
C ASP A 16 -36.60 -14.15 -1.31
N ILE A 17 -35.85 -13.14 -0.87
CA ILE A 17 -35.22 -12.19 -1.77
C ILE A 17 -33.83 -12.69 -2.14
N ARG A 18 -33.65 -13.03 -3.43
CA ARG A 18 -32.34 -13.44 -3.93
C ARG A 18 -31.40 -12.25 -4.03
N PRO A 19 -30.20 -12.32 -3.42
CA PRO A 19 -29.22 -11.23 -3.51
C PRO A 19 -28.64 -11.09 -4.91
N VAL A 20 -28.35 -9.87 -5.32
CA VAL A 20 -27.57 -9.57 -6.52
C VAL A 20 -26.11 -9.43 -6.12
N ILE A 21 -25.25 -10.22 -6.77
CA ILE A 21 -23.80 -10.19 -6.50
C ILE A 21 -23.11 -9.26 -7.48
N HIS A 22 -22.50 -8.19 -6.97
CA HIS A 22 -21.66 -7.29 -7.73
C HIS A 22 -20.19 -7.63 -7.46
N LEU A 23 -19.49 -8.08 -8.49
CA LEU A 23 -18.07 -8.43 -8.40
C LEU A 23 -17.21 -7.25 -8.78
N SER A 24 -16.18 -6.98 -7.98
CA SER A 24 -15.10 -6.08 -8.38
C SER A 24 -14.23 -6.73 -9.45
N SER A 25 -13.45 -5.92 -10.19
CA SER A 25 -12.45 -6.46 -11.09
C SER A 25 -11.39 -7.28 -10.32
N ALA A 26 -10.75 -8.23 -10.99
CA ALA A 26 -9.71 -9.06 -10.38
C ALA A 26 -8.41 -8.30 -10.06
N LYS A 27 -8.19 -7.17 -10.73
CA LYS A 27 -6.99 -6.34 -10.61
C LYS A 27 -7.37 -4.85 -10.58
N GLY A 28 -6.50 -4.04 -9.99
CA GLY A 28 -6.65 -2.61 -9.98
C GLY A 28 -7.83 -2.07 -9.15
N TYR A 29 -8.38 -2.86 -8.25
CA TYR A 29 -9.61 -2.51 -7.52
C TYR A 29 -9.37 -1.93 -6.12
N ARG A 30 -8.19 -2.15 -5.54
CA ARG A 30 -7.92 -1.72 -4.17
C ARG A 30 -7.39 -0.29 -4.12
N ALA A 31 -8.11 0.58 -3.42
CA ALA A 31 -7.66 1.94 -3.11
C ALA A 31 -6.63 2.00 -1.98
N ARG A 32 -6.32 0.88 -1.35
CA ARG A 32 -5.38 0.73 -0.25
C ARG A 32 -4.50 -0.48 -0.47
N ALA A 33 -3.20 -0.35 -0.19
CA ALA A 33 -2.25 -1.45 -0.21
C ALA A 33 -1.18 -1.26 0.87
N GLU A 34 -0.75 -2.36 1.47
CA GLU A 34 0.28 -2.39 2.51
C GLU A 34 1.32 -3.44 2.13
N PHE A 35 2.58 -3.02 2.15
CA PHE A 35 3.71 -3.89 1.83
C PHE A 35 4.77 -3.77 2.91
N GLY A 36 5.44 -4.88 3.21
CA GLY A 36 6.70 -4.85 3.94
C GLY A 36 7.82 -4.30 3.05
N TRP A 37 8.96 -4.01 3.66
CA TRP A 37 10.17 -3.59 2.98
C TRP A 37 11.33 -4.47 3.40
N ASN A 38 12.02 -5.07 2.44
CA ASN A 38 13.20 -5.87 2.70
C ASN A 38 14.11 -5.93 1.47
N LYS A 39 15.41 -5.79 1.67
CA LYS A 39 16.42 -5.89 0.61
C LYS A 39 16.16 -5.02 -0.62
N GLY A 40 15.61 -3.83 -0.41
CA GLY A 40 15.31 -2.89 -1.48
C GLY A 40 14.08 -3.23 -2.33
N LEU A 41 13.21 -4.10 -1.84
CA LEU A 41 11.99 -4.53 -2.53
C LEU A 41 10.78 -4.48 -1.58
N TYR A 42 9.59 -4.35 -2.17
CA TYR A 42 8.34 -4.58 -1.47
C TYR A 42 8.18 -6.06 -1.16
N THR A 43 7.59 -6.36 -0.02
CA THR A 43 7.32 -7.74 0.38
C THR A 43 5.87 -7.92 0.81
N MET A 44 5.36 -9.12 0.59
CA MET A 44 4.09 -9.57 1.14
C MET A 44 4.16 -11.05 1.48
N MET A 45 3.25 -11.51 2.32
CA MET A 45 3.10 -12.93 2.62
C MET A 45 2.03 -13.54 1.71
N ALA A 46 2.39 -14.61 1.03
CA ALA A 46 1.46 -15.42 0.27
C ALA A 46 1.77 -16.91 0.53
N ASP A 47 0.74 -17.67 0.90
CA ASP A 47 0.84 -19.09 1.23
C ASP A 47 1.96 -19.43 2.24
N GLY A 48 2.09 -18.58 3.29
CA GLY A 48 3.10 -18.73 4.32
C GLY A 48 4.54 -18.38 3.90
N LYS A 49 4.72 -17.90 2.67
CA LYS A 49 6.04 -17.49 2.14
C LYS A 49 6.10 -15.99 1.91
N LYS A 50 7.28 -15.41 2.16
CA LYS A 50 7.56 -14.02 1.82
C LYS A 50 7.86 -13.89 0.33
N ILE A 51 7.08 -13.06 -0.35
CA ILE A 51 7.27 -12.75 -1.78
C ILE A 51 7.87 -11.35 -1.88
N PHE A 52 8.88 -11.21 -2.74
CA PHE A 52 9.54 -9.94 -3.06
C PHE A 52 9.02 -9.43 -4.41
N MET A 53 8.72 -8.13 -4.49
CA MET A 53 8.20 -7.53 -5.72
C MET A 53 8.62 -6.07 -5.85
N ASP A 54 8.71 -5.60 -7.07
CA ASP A 54 8.86 -4.19 -7.41
C ASP A 54 7.51 -3.53 -7.72
N ARG A 55 6.50 -4.31 -8.06
CA ARG A 55 5.17 -3.88 -8.47
C ARG A 55 4.12 -4.93 -8.13
N SER A 56 2.89 -4.48 -7.85
CA SER A 56 1.70 -5.34 -7.68
C SER A 56 0.60 -4.91 -8.65
N SER A 57 -0.18 -5.85 -9.15
CA SER A 57 -1.33 -5.58 -10.03
C SER A 57 -2.67 -5.45 -9.28
N ILE A 58 -2.69 -5.75 -8.00
CA ILE A 58 -3.93 -5.74 -7.18
C ILE A 58 -4.41 -4.32 -6.86
N PRO A 59 -3.53 -3.35 -6.45
CA PRO A 59 -3.97 -2.01 -6.13
C PRO A 59 -4.45 -1.25 -7.36
N HIS A 60 -5.14 -0.14 -7.12
CA HIS A 60 -5.53 0.82 -8.15
C HIS A 60 -4.33 1.25 -9.01
N SER A 61 -4.57 1.58 -10.28
CA SER A 61 -3.52 1.94 -11.24
C SER A 61 -2.59 3.07 -10.78
N SER A 62 -3.13 4.06 -10.07
CA SER A 62 -2.32 5.15 -9.50
C SER A 62 -1.29 4.68 -8.48
N ILE A 63 -1.62 3.67 -7.66
CA ILE A 63 -0.67 3.03 -6.75
C ILE A 63 0.34 2.20 -7.54
N GLN A 64 -0.11 1.45 -8.54
CA GLN A 64 0.77 0.65 -9.38
C GLN A 64 1.84 1.50 -10.08
N GLU A 65 1.49 2.69 -10.56
CA GLU A 65 2.42 3.64 -11.17
C GLU A 65 3.40 4.25 -10.16
N MET A 66 2.92 4.49 -8.93
CA MET A 66 3.75 5.05 -7.85
C MET A 66 4.79 4.06 -7.34
N MET A 67 4.47 2.77 -7.28
CA MET A 67 5.33 1.75 -6.67
C MET A 67 6.75 1.72 -7.24
N PRO A 68 7.00 1.61 -8.56
CA PRO A 68 8.36 1.58 -9.09
C PRO A 68 9.10 2.92 -8.91
N LYS A 69 8.41 4.03 -8.93
CA LYS A 69 9.00 5.37 -8.74
C LYS A 69 9.47 5.57 -7.31
N LEU A 70 8.64 5.19 -6.34
CA LEU A 70 9.00 5.21 -4.93
C LEU A 70 10.15 4.24 -4.64
N LEU A 71 10.12 3.05 -5.23
CA LEU A 71 11.18 2.05 -5.09
C LEU A 71 12.54 2.61 -5.52
N ALA A 72 12.61 3.26 -6.67
CA ALA A 72 13.83 3.88 -7.17
C ALA A 72 14.32 5.00 -6.23
N SER A 73 13.42 5.84 -5.73
CA SER A 73 13.76 6.92 -4.80
C SER A 73 14.26 6.40 -3.46
N LEU A 74 13.63 5.36 -2.92
CA LEU A 74 14.05 4.72 -1.67
C LEU A 74 15.42 4.05 -1.81
N ASN A 75 15.66 3.34 -2.89
CA ASN A 75 16.95 2.69 -3.14
C ASN A 75 18.11 3.67 -3.33
N ASN A 76 17.83 4.92 -3.66
CA ASN A 76 18.82 5.99 -3.76
C ASN A 76 19.03 6.74 -2.42
N SER A 77 18.33 6.38 -1.37
CA SER A 77 18.42 7.06 -0.07
C SER A 77 18.60 6.07 1.09
N GLU A 78 19.82 5.96 1.59
CA GLU A 78 20.12 5.15 2.77
C GLU A 78 19.40 5.64 4.03
N VAL A 79 19.23 6.96 4.14
CA VAL A 79 18.55 7.58 5.29
C VAL A 79 17.09 7.14 5.37
N LEU A 80 16.39 7.13 4.23
CA LEU A 80 14.96 6.76 4.18
C LEU A 80 14.72 5.26 4.33
N THR A 81 15.68 4.43 3.96
CA THR A 81 15.53 2.97 4.05
C THR A 81 16.06 2.37 5.34
N LYS A 82 16.82 3.14 6.13
CA LYS A 82 17.34 2.68 7.42
C LYS A 82 16.19 2.34 8.38
N LYS A 83 16.07 1.05 8.72
CA LYS A 83 15.01 0.51 9.58
C LYS A 83 13.59 0.71 9.05
N LEU A 84 13.44 0.98 7.78
CA LEU A 84 12.14 0.98 7.13
C LEU A 84 11.52 -0.42 7.22
N PHE A 85 10.29 -0.48 7.69
CA PHE A 85 9.59 -1.73 7.99
C PHE A 85 8.44 -2.00 7.04
N GLN A 86 7.60 -0.97 6.81
CA GLN A 86 6.37 -1.12 6.05
C GLN A 86 6.08 0.15 5.26
N ILE A 87 5.47 -0.02 4.10
CA ILE A 87 5.03 1.05 3.23
C ILE A 87 3.54 0.88 2.95
N ASN A 88 2.75 1.89 3.28
CA ASN A 88 1.32 1.89 3.06
C ASN A 88 0.96 2.90 1.97
N PHE A 89 0.10 2.49 1.06
CA PHE A 89 -0.45 3.31 -0.01
C PHE A 89 -1.94 3.49 0.19
N ARG A 90 -2.44 4.70 -0.07
CA ARG A 90 -3.86 5.02 -0.20
C ARG A 90 -4.06 5.93 -1.40
N THR A 91 -5.15 5.74 -2.12
CA THR A 91 -5.48 6.60 -3.25
C THR A 91 -6.94 7.04 -3.22
N SER A 92 -7.18 8.26 -3.69
CA SER A 92 -8.52 8.74 -4.06
C SER A 92 -8.84 8.51 -5.54
N GLY A 93 -7.94 7.85 -6.28
CA GLY A 93 -7.95 7.69 -7.72
C GLY A 93 -6.94 8.60 -8.42
N THR A 94 -6.82 9.85 -7.99
CA THR A 94 -5.90 10.86 -8.56
C THR A 94 -4.73 11.18 -7.67
N ILE A 95 -4.91 11.13 -6.34
CA ILE A 95 -3.87 11.42 -5.34
C ILE A 95 -3.47 10.12 -4.67
N VAL A 96 -2.17 9.91 -4.51
CA VAL A 96 -1.61 8.79 -3.75
C VAL A 96 -0.93 9.31 -2.50
N LEU A 97 -1.40 8.84 -1.35
CA LEU A 97 -0.74 9.04 -0.07
C LEU A 97 0.16 7.85 0.22
N VAL A 98 1.42 8.12 0.53
CA VAL A 98 2.41 7.11 0.94
C VAL A 98 2.77 7.34 2.39
N THR A 99 2.71 6.29 3.21
CA THR A 99 3.14 6.31 4.61
C THR A 99 4.29 5.33 4.79
N LEU A 100 5.44 5.83 5.25
CA LEU A 100 6.60 5.03 5.60
C LEU A 100 6.61 4.74 7.09
N ILE A 101 6.70 3.48 7.48
CA ILE A 101 6.68 3.03 8.87
C ILE A 101 8.02 2.40 9.21
N TYR A 102 8.61 2.84 10.32
CA TYR A 102 9.94 2.46 10.78
C TYR A 102 9.90 1.70 12.11
N HIS A 103 10.88 0.83 12.33
CA HIS A 103 11.03 0.06 13.57
C HIS A 103 11.49 0.87 14.77
N CYS A 104 11.97 2.09 14.56
CA CYS A 104 12.46 2.91 15.65
C CYS A 104 11.93 4.34 15.55
N PRO A 105 11.88 5.09 16.67
CA PRO A 105 11.58 6.50 16.62
C PRO A 105 12.57 7.22 15.70
N LEU A 106 12.05 8.05 14.81
CA LEU A 106 12.86 8.91 13.99
C LEU A 106 13.41 10.03 14.88
N ASN A 107 14.72 10.02 15.12
CA ASN A 107 15.39 11.12 15.83
C ASN A 107 15.54 12.31 14.90
N PHE A 108 14.61 13.24 14.96
CA PHE A 108 14.57 14.45 14.13
C PHE A 108 15.67 15.50 14.48
N ARG A 109 16.55 15.23 15.44
CA ARG A 109 17.62 16.16 15.82
C ARG A 109 18.71 16.35 14.75
N ASN A 110 18.77 15.47 13.77
CA ASN A 110 19.73 15.55 12.66
C ASN A 110 18.99 15.75 11.33
N ASN A 111 18.42 16.92 11.11
CA ASN A 111 18.02 17.47 9.80
C ASN A 111 17.50 16.44 8.76
N CYS A 112 16.55 15.59 9.14
CA CYS A 112 15.81 14.79 8.16
C CYS A 112 14.59 15.56 7.64
N THR A 113 14.82 16.71 7.04
CA THR A 113 13.89 17.29 6.07
C THR A 113 14.17 16.63 4.72
N GLY A 114 13.92 15.33 4.63
CA GLY A 114 13.97 14.61 3.38
C GLY A 114 12.66 14.80 2.64
N TYR A 115 12.60 15.78 1.76
CA TYR A 115 11.54 15.84 0.77
C TYR A 115 11.86 14.80 -0.32
N ILE A 116 11.02 13.79 -0.48
CA ILE A 116 11.01 13.00 -1.71
C ILE A 116 10.22 13.82 -2.72
N ASP A 117 10.92 14.61 -3.52
CA ASP A 117 10.33 15.20 -4.72
C ASP A 117 10.30 14.11 -5.79
N LEU A 118 9.17 13.43 -5.91
CA LEU A 118 8.92 12.47 -6.99
C LEU A 118 8.50 13.19 -8.26
N SER A 119 8.90 14.42 -8.51
CA SER A 119 8.72 15.26 -9.73
C SER A 119 7.50 14.90 -10.60
N LEU A 120 6.41 14.56 -9.96
CA LEU A 120 5.13 14.22 -10.55
C LEU A 120 4.06 15.11 -9.95
N PRO A 121 2.98 15.39 -10.66
CA PRO A 121 1.93 16.28 -10.17
C PRO A 121 1.26 15.81 -8.87
N PHE A 122 1.69 14.71 -8.28
CA PHE A 122 1.05 14.07 -7.12
C PHE A 122 1.91 13.96 -5.88
N ALA A 123 3.16 14.37 -5.88
CA ALA A 123 4.02 14.28 -4.72
C ALA A 123 3.98 15.57 -3.91
N ARG A 124 3.31 15.57 -2.79
CA ARG A 124 3.41 16.65 -1.81
C ARG A 124 3.74 16.10 -0.44
N ARG A 125 4.87 16.60 0.09
CA ARG A 125 5.26 16.82 1.48
C ARG A 125 5.01 15.67 2.47
N LEU A 126 6.10 15.10 2.95
CA LEU A 126 6.15 14.41 4.24
C LEU A 126 6.10 15.45 5.35
N GLU A 127 4.95 15.66 5.96
CA GLU A 127 4.85 16.38 7.23
C GLU A 127 5.15 15.41 8.37
N SER A 128 6.24 15.66 9.08
CA SER A 128 6.47 15.04 10.38
C SER A 128 5.51 15.64 11.39
N ARG A 129 4.50 14.91 11.82
CA ARG A 129 3.74 15.29 12.99
C ARG A 129 4.53 14.91 14.23
N ASN A 130 5.01 15.91 14.95
CA ASN A 130 5.51 15.73 16.30
C ASN A 130 4.33 15.35 17.20
N TYR A 131 4.30 14.12 17.65
CA TYR A 131 3.58 13.78 18.86
C TYR A 131 4.48 14.12 20.03
N GLN A 132 4.28 15.28 20.63
CA GLN A 132 4.77 15.56 21.96
C GLN A 132 3.82 14.88 22.96
N ASN A 133 4.34 13.93 23.71
CA ASN A 133 3.82 13.54 25.01
C ASN A 133 4.45 14.45 26.07
#